data_e9d8e2ba0564d47652440086e82e956a
#
_entry.id   e9d8e2ba0564d47652440086e82e956a
#
_cell.length_a   1.000
_cell.length_b   1.000
_cell.length_c   1.000
_cell.angle_alpha   90.00
_cell.angle_beta   90.00
_cell.angle_gamma   90.00
#
_symmetry.space_group_name_H-M   'P 1'
#
loop_
_entity.id
_entity.type
_entity.pdbx_description
1 polymer ?
#
loop_
_entity_poly.entity_id
_entity_poly.type
_entity_poly.pdbx_seq_one_letter_code
_entity_poly.pdbx_strand_id
1 'polypeptide(L)'
;FLIFPVSVKAVDTINVGFIDYKGFIEKDSSGAYSGYAVDYLNEISKYTQWEYHYVFDSWEKCLEKLKKGEIDILCSAQYTKERDQDFDFSKYPIGNEYTIVYTRLDEPIYFNDYQAMNHKTIGLLKNSYQNQSLKQYAMKNNFDYQKKYYSSEEEINQALMNHEVDMIAVGSLPIHSQVKVVAKFDPQPFYITVKEGNQVLLDKINDALTEI
;
A
#
# COMPACT_ATOMS: atom_id res chain seq x y z
N PHE A 1 47.67 23.42 -19.45
CA PHE A 1 46.68 22.81 -18.54
C PHE A 1 45.38 22.65 -19.34
N LEU A 2 45.07 21.42 -19.69
CA LEU A 2 43.79 21.07 -20.30
C LEU A 2 42.77 20.83 -19.18
N ILE A 3 41.81 21.73 -19.00
CA ILE A 3 40.70 21.57 -18.09
C ILE A 3 39.64 20.75 -18.86
N PHE A 4 39.51 19.46 -18.53
CA PHE A 4 38.40 18.66 -19.00
C PHE A 4 37.14 19.09 -18.21
N PRO A 5 36.02 19.40 -18.90
CA PRO A 5 34.79 19.69 -18.22
C PRO A 5 34.32 18.39 -17.49
N VAL A 6 34.24 18.44 -16.19
CA VAL A 6 33.53 17.40 -15.41
C VAL A 6 32.05 17.55 -15.76
N SER A 7 31.53 16.64 -16.57
CA SER A 7 30.07 16.55 -16.80
C SER A 7 29.44 16.09 -15.51
N VAL A 8 28.83 16.99 -14.75
CA VAL A 8 27.97 16.66 -13.66
C VAL A 8 26.71 16.05 -14.27
N LYS A 9 26.59 14.72 -14.18
CA LYS A 9 25.35 14.04 -14.60
C LYS A 9 24.22 14.53 -13.71
N ALA A 10 23.15 15.06 -14.30
CA ALA A 10 21.97 15.44 -13.55
C ALA A 10 21.43 14.17 -12.82
N VAL A 11 21.17 14.29 -11.52
CA VAL A 11 20.56 13.23 -10.74
C VAL A 11 19.08 13.20 -11.10
N ASP A 12 18.58 12.05 -11.51
CA ASP A 12 17.16 11.88 -11.81
C ASP A 12 16.37 11.90 -10.51
N THR A 13 15.38 12.78 -10.38
CA THR A 13 14.45 12.82 -9.25
C THR A 13 13.22 11.99 -9.57
N ILE A 14 12.88 11.04 -8.71
CA ILE A 14 11.74 10.14 -8.84
C ILE A 14 10.66 10.53 -7.83
N ASN A 15 9.44 10.81 -8.31
CA ASN A 15 8.30 11.11 -7.47
C ASN A 15 7.67 9.82 -6.94
N VAL A 16 7.72 9.62 -5.63
CA VAL A 16 7.19 8.45 -4.93
C VAL A 16 5.85 8.80 -4.30
N GLY A 17 4.76 8.20 -4.78
CA GLY A 17 3.48 8.28 -4.09
C GLY A 17 3.48 7.46 -2.81
N PHE A 18 2.90 7.98 -1.72
CA PHE A 18 2.81 7.23 -0.48
C PHE A 18 1.59 7.59 0.35
N ILE A 19 1.21 6.62 1.17
CA ILE A 19 0.29 6.75 2.29
C ILE A 19 1.14 6.69 3.56
N ASP A 20 0.87 7.55 4.53
CA ASP A 20 1.62 7.60 5.78
C ASP A 20 1.31 6.37 6.65
N TYR A 21 2.04 5.28 6.41
CA TYR A 21 1.97 4.05 7.19
C TYR A 21 3.22 3.93 8.05
N LYS A 22 3.02 4.00 9.36
CA LYS A 22 4.09 3.90 10.36
C LYS A 22 4.90 2.62 10.15
N GLY A 23 6.22 2.79 10.01
CA GLY A 23 7.16 1.69 9.75
C GLY A 23 7.27 1.26 8.29
N PHE A 24 6.40 1.76 7.39
CA PHE A 24 6.48 1.46 5.96
C PHE A 24 7.01 2.64 5.13
N ILE A 25 6.29 3.75 5.06
CA ILE A 25 6.79 5.08 4.69
C ILE A 25 6.18 6.05 5.67
N GLU A 26 6.98 6.67 6.48
CA GLU A 26 6.58 7.67 7.46
C GLU A 26 7.48 8.89 7.40
N LYS A 27 6.91 10.05 7.73
CA LYS A 27 7.63 11.32 7.80
C LYS A 27 7.69 11.79 9.24
N ASP A 28 8.89 12.02 9.76
CA ASP A 28 9.07 12.53 11.11
C ASP A 28 8.84 14.06 11.20
N SER A 29 8.91 14.58 12.42
CA SER A 29 8.74 16.01 12.70
C SER A 29 9.85 16.91 12.11
N SER A 30 11.00 16.35 11.75
CA SER A 30 12.09 17.06 11.05
C SER A 30 11.88 17.11 9.55
N GLY A 31 10.93 16.32 9.02
CA GLY A 31 10.66 16.18 7.60
C GLY A 31 11.43 15.03 6.94
N ALA A 32 12.19 14.24 7.71
CA ALA A 32 12.90 13.06 7.19
C ALA A 32 11.94 11.87 7.00
N TYR A 33 12.18 11.12 5.93
CA TYR A 33 11.43 9.91 5.62
C TYR A 33 12.19 8.66 6.08
N SER A 34 11.44 7.69 6.60
CA SER A 34 11.95 6.41 7.07
C SER A 34 10.94 5.29 6.87
N GLY A 35 11.38 4.05 7.07
CA GLY A 35 10.54 2.87 7.02
C GLY A 35 10.93 1.88 5.92
N TYR A 36 10.26 0.74 5.92
CA TYR A 36 10.60 -0.42 5.09
C TYR A 36 10.77 -0.09 3.60
N ALA A 37 9.79 0.62 3.00
CA ALA A 37 9.88 0.97 1.59
C ALA A 37 10.95 2.06 1.32
N VAL A 38 11.20 2.95 2.29
CA VAL A 38 12.29 3.94 2.19
C VAL A 38 13.64 3.24 2.17
N ASP A 39 13.82 2.19 2.97
CA ASP A 39 15.06 1.39 2.98
C ASP A 39 15.27 0.70 1.63
N TYR A 40 14.23 0.10 1.02
CA TYR A 40 14.31 -0.45 -0.33
C TYR A 40 14.68 0.59 -1.38
N LEU A 41 14.05 1.77 -1.32
CA LEU A 41 14.36 2.87 -2.24
C LEU A 41 15.81 3.35 -2.08
N ASN A 42 16.30 3.44 -0.85
CA ASN A 42 17.70 3.78 -0.57
C ASN A 42 18.66 2.72 -1.13
N GLU A 43 18.33 1.43 -1.06
CA GLU A 43 19.14 0.39 -1.70
C GLU A 43 19.12 0.54 -3.23
N ILE A 44 17.95 0.75 -3.84
CA ILE A 44 17.82 0.99 -5.29
C ILE A 44 18.64 2.21 -5.72
N SER A 45 18.68 3.28 -4.92
CA SER A 45 19.45 4.49 -5.26
C SER A 45 20.95 4.27 -5.36
N LYS A 46 21.49 3.24 -4.69
CA LYS A 46 22.93 2.88 -4.81
C LYS A 46 23.31 2.43 -6.24
N TYR A 47 22.36 1.85 -6.97
CA TYR A 47 22.55 1.38 -8.34
C TYR A 47 22.10 2.41 -9.39
N THR A 48 21.06 3.20 -9.08
CA THR A 48 20.43 4.14 -10.02
C THR A 48 20.91 5.57 -9.86
N GLN A 49 21.46 5.93 -8.70
CA GLN A 49 21.78 7.29 -8.29
C GLN A 49 20.57 8.23 -8.24
N TRP A 50 19.37 7.71 -8.06
CA TRP A 50 18.15 8.50 -7.97
C TRP A 50 18.04 9.21 -6.63
N GLU A 51 17.41 10.40 -6.67
CA GLU A 51 16.86 11.07 -5.50
C GLU A 51 15.33 10.91 -5.49
N TYR A 52 14.73 10.83 -4.31
CA TYR A 52 13.29 10.61 -4.17
C TYR A 52 12.59 11.84 -3.64
N HIS A 53 11.50 12.21 -4.32
CA HIS A 53 10.56 13.21 -3.86
C HIS A 53 9.26 12.52 -3.48
N TYR A 54 8.91 12.56 -2.18
CA TYR A 54 7.75 11.85 -1.65
C TYR A 54 6.49 12.70 -1.73
N VAL A 55 5.42 12.15 -2.35
CA VAL A 55 4.13 12.80 -2.58
C VAL A 55 3.07 12.06 -1.77
N PHE A 56 2.64 12.68 -0.66
CA PHE A 56 1.59 12.14 0.19
C PHE A 56 0.20 12.31 -0.43
N ASP A 57 -0.62 11.24 -0.41
CA ASP A 57 -2.06 11.32 -0.66
C ASP A 57 -2.76 10.05 -0.15
N SER A 58 -4.11 9.97 -0.30
CA SER A 58 -4.87 8.74 -0.09
C SER A 58 -4.51 7.68 -1.14
N TRP A 59 -4.75 6.41 -0.81
CA TRP A 59 -4.48 5.29 -1.74
C TRP A 59 -5.12 5.49 -3.12
N GLU A 60 -6.40 5.83 -3.15
CA GLU A 60 -7.15 6.08 -4.40
C GLU A 60 -6.49 7.17 -5.25
N LYS A 61 -6.11 8.29 -4.63
CA LYS A 61 -5.45 9.40 -5.31
C LYS A 61 -4.03 9.07 -5.76
N CYS A 62 -3.29 8.28 -4.98
CA CYS A 62 -1.97 7.80 -5.40
C CYS A 62 -2.05 6.96 -6.67
N LEU A 63 -3.03 6.04 -6.77
CA LEU A 63 -3.28 5.28 -7.99
C LEU A 63 -3.66 6.19 -9.19
N GLU A 64 -4.52 7.17 -8.96
CA GLU A 64 -4.87 8.14 -10.02
C GLU A 64 -3.67 8.96 -10.49
N LYS A 65 -2.84 9.43 -9.57
CA LYS A 65 -1.62 10.19 -9.88
C LYS A 65 -0.62 9.35 -10.66
N LEU A 66 -0.43 8.07 -10.28
CA LEU A 66 0.43 7.15 -11.01
C LEU A 66 -0.07 6.93 -12.44
N LYS A 67 -1.37 6.69 -12.62
CA LYS A 67 -2.00 6.53 -13.94
C LYS A 67 -1.82 7.77 -14.82
N LYS A 68 -1.90 8.99 -14.25
CA LYS A 68 -1.67 10.25 -14.95
C LYS A 68 -0.19 10.54 -15.19
N GLY A 69 0.74 9.89 -14.49
CA GLY A 69 2.17 10.17 -14.52
C GLY A 69 2.56 11.42 -13.71
N GLU A 70 1.74 11.79 -12.72
CA GLU A 70 2.03 12.87 -11.76
C GLU A 70 2.98 12.39 -10.64
N ILE A 71 3.03 11.09 -10.41
CA ILE A 71 4.05 10.37 -9.66
C ILE A 71 4.63 9.26 -10.52
N ASP A 72 5.83 8.82 -10.21
CA ASP A 72 6.58 7.86 -11.01
C ASP A 72 6.42 6.43 -10.49
N ILE A 73 6.37 6.25 -9.17
CA ILE A 73 6.30 4.93 -8.54
C ILE A 73 5.37 4.90 -7.32
N LEU A 74 4.84 3.69 -7.03
CA LEU A 74 4.21 3.27 -5.77
C LEU A 74 4.89 2.00 -5.27
N CYS A 75 5.10 1.87 -3.94
CA CYS A 75 5.83 0.76 -3.33
C CYS A 75 4.96 -0.29 -2.62
N SER A 76 3.63 -0.22 -2.70
CA SER A 76 2.73 -1.07 -1.90
C SER A 76 1.58 -1.70 -2.70
N ALA A 77 1.68 -1.73 -4.03
CA ALA A 77 0.58 -2.24 -4.84
C ALA A 77 0.64 -3.77 -5.01
N GLN A 78 -0.44 -4.46 -4.65
CA GLN A 78 -0.66 -5.84 -5.05
C GLN A 78 -1.08 -5.90 -6.50
N TYR A 79 -0.67 -6.95 -7.21
CA TYR A 79 -1.11 -7.20 -8.58
C TYR A 79 -2.59 -7.57 -8.62
N THR A 80 -3.35 -6.95 -9.53
CA THR A 80 -4.68 -7.39 -9.95
C THR A 80 -4.82 -7.22 -11.46
N LYS A 81 -5.72 -8.00 -12.09
CA LYS A 81 -5.99 -7.87 -13.54
C LYS A 81 -6.52 -6.48 -13.93
N GLU A 82 -7.23 -5.82 -13.04
CA GLU A 82 -7.70 -4.46 -13.25
C GLU A 82 -6.53 -3.48 -13.26
N ARG A 83 -5.61 -3.62 -12.30
CA ARG A 83 -4.41 -2.76 -12.19
C ARG A 83 -3.43 -2.98 -13.32
N ASP A 84 -3.31 -4.20 -13.84
CA ASP A 84 -2.46 -4.58 -14.97
C ASP A 84 -2.81 -3.86 -16.29
N GLN A 85 -3.98 -3.24 -16.35
CA GLN A 85 -4.39 -2.44 -17.51
C GLN A 85 -3.82 -1.00 -17.48
N ASP A 86 -3.42 -0.54 -16.33
CA ASP A 86 -3.00 0.85 -16.11
C ASP A 86 -1.55 0.95 -15.59
N PHE A 87 -0.98 -0.16 -15.08
CA PHE A 87 0.30 -0.18 -14.36
C PHE A 87 1.13 -1.41 -14.71
N ASP A 88 2.45 -1.19 -14.76
CA ASP A 88 3.45 -2.26 -14.80
C ASP A 88 4.05 -2.47 -13.40
N PHE A 89 4.38 -3.73 -13.08
CA PHE A 89 4.85 -4.16 -11.78
C PHE A 89 6.31 -4.64 -11.86
N SER A 90 7.10 -4.39 -10.81
CA SER A 90 8.45 -4.93 -10.72
C SER A 90 8.43 -6.46 -10.81
N LYS A 91 9.48 -7.04 -11.36
CA LYS A 91 9.63 -8.50 -11.53
C LYS A 91 9.63 -9.23 -10.18
N TYR A 92 10.23 -8.61 -9.17
CA TYR A 92 10.30 -9.16 -7.83
C TYR A 92 9.40 -8.37 -6.89
N PRO A 93 8.63 -9.04 -6.02
CA PRO A 93 7.92 -8.36 -4.95
C PRO A 93 8.92 -7.83 -3.93
N ILE A 94 8.57 -6.74 -3.29
CA ILE A 94 9.36 -6.19 -2.19
C ILE A 94 8.80 -6.57 -0.81
N GLY A 95 7.72 -7.32 -0.74
CA GLY A 95 7.16 -7.83 0.50
C GLY A 95 5.82 -8.54 0.31
N ASN A 96 5.21 -8.94 1.43
CA ASN A 96 3.89 -9.54 1.47
C ASN A 96 2.99 -8.80 2.45
N GLU A 97 1.73 -8.63 2.08
CA GLU A 97 0.70 -8.03 2.90
C GLU A 97 -0.47 -9.00 3.08
N TYR A 98 -1.03 -9.05 4.29
CA TYR A 98 -2.23 -9.81 4.60
C TYR A 98 -3.47 -8.91 4.54
N THR A 99 -4.62 -9.48 4.26
CA THR A 99 -5.89 -8.87 4.63
C THR A 99 -6.18 -9.15 6.09
N ILE A 100 -6.42 -8.10 6.87
CA ILE A 100 -6.78 -8.21 8.29
C ILE A 100 -8.15 -7.58 8.51
N VAL A 101 -8.98 -8.27 9.29
CA VAL A 101 -10.24 -7.71 9.80
C VAL A 101 -10.04 -7.35 11.26
N TYR A 102 -10.27 -6.10 11.58
CA TYR A 102 -10.23 -5.55 12.94
C TYR A 102 -11.61 -5.21 13.45
N THR A 103 -11.79 -5.31 14.76
CA THR A 103 -12.93 -4.75 15.48
C THR A 103 -12.47 -4.03 16.75
N ARG A 104 -13.35 -3.28 17.41
CA ARG A 104 -13.08 -2.63 18.69
C ARG A 104 -12.80 -3.68 19.77
N LEU A 105 -12.07 -3.30 20.81
CA LEU A 105 -11.71 -4.19 21.92
C LEU A 105 -12.92 -4.72 22.70
N ASP A 106 -13.97 -3.90 22.84
CA ASP A 106 -15.20 -4.19 23.56
C ASP A 106 -16.24 -4.97 22.75
N GLU A 107 -16.09 -5.08 21.44
CA GLU A 107 -17.02 -5.82 20.59
C GLU A 107 -16.87 -7.33 20.80
N PRO A 108 -17.96 -8.09 21.03
CA PRO A 108 -17.91 -9.53 21.34
C PRO A 108 -17.72 -10.41 20.09
N ILE A 109 -16.81 -10.02 19.21
CA ILE A 109 -16.41 -10.81 18.04
C ILE A 109 -14.99 -11.32 18.28
N TYR A 110 -14.79 -12.63 18.20
CA TYR A 110 -13.51 -13.28 18.41
C TYR A 110 -12.84 -13.71 17.10
N PHE A 111 -11.60 -14.15 17.19
CA PHE A 111 -10.82 -14.57 16.02
C PHE A 111 -11.49 -15.75 15.31
N ASN A 112 -11.81 -15.58 14.00
CA ASN A 112 -12.51 -16.55 13.16
C ASN A 112 -13.92 -16.93 13.63
N ASP A 113 -14.57 -16.08 14.41
CA ASP A 113 -15.98 -16.25 14.80
C ASP A 113 -16.91 -15.77 13.67
N TYR A 114 -17.08 -16.62 12.65
CA TYR A 114 -17.88 -16.28 11.45
C TYR A 114 -19.35 -16.05 11.75
N GLN A 115 -19.89 -16.67 12.83
CA GLN A 115 -21.27 -16.43 13.25
C GLN A 115 -21.44 -15.00 13.79
N ALA A 116 -20.51 -14.55 14.63
CA ALA A 116 -20.53 -13.19 15.16
C ALA A 116 -20.22 -12.13 14.07
N MET A 117 -19.45 -12.51 13.04
CA MET A 117 -19.17 -11.64 11.88
C MET A 117 -20.34 -11.51 10.90
N ASN A 118 -21.29 -12.48 10.92
CA ASN A 118 -22.37 -12.55 9.97
C ASN A 118 -23.33 -11.36 10.12
N HIS A 119 -23.75 -10.77 9.00
CA HIS A 119 -24.62 -9.60 8.88
C HIS A 119 -24.08 -8.29 9.49
N LYS A 120 -22.82 -8.27 9.92
CA LYS A 120 -22.15 -7.09 10.43
C LYS A 120 -21.80 -6.10 9.32
N THR A 121 -21.68 -4.82 9.67
CA THR A 121 -21.19 -3.79 8.75
C THR A 121 -19.67 -3.73 8.78
N ILE A 122 -19.04 -3.92 7.62
CA ILE A 122 -17.58 -3.85 7.48
C ILE A 122 -17.20 -2.61 6.66
N GLY A 123 -16.37 -1.76 7.25
CA GLY A 123 -15.73 -0.65 6.58
C GLY A 123 -14.64 -1.14 5.63
N LEU A 124 -14.58 -0.55 4.44
CA LEU A 124 -13.67 -0.89 3.35
C LEU A 124 -13.04 0.37 2.77
N LEU A 125 -11.77 0.31 2.37
CA LEU A 125 -11.15 1.39 1.61
C LEU A 125 -11.48 1.28 0.12
N LYS A 126 -11.79 2.40 -0.53
CA LYS A 126 -12.03 2.43 -1.97
C LYS A 126 -10.81 1.93 -2.74
N ASN A 127 -11.05 1.16 -3.81
CA ASN A 127 -10.03 0.63 -4.72
C ASN A 127 -8.92 -0.21 -4.04
N SER A 128 -9.18 -0.68 -2.80
CA SER A 128 -8.26 -1.56 -2.07
C SER A 128 -8.40 -3.01 -2.55
N TYR A 129 -7.26 -3.72 -2.65
CA TYR A 129 -7.21 -5.16 -2.93
C TYR A 129 -8.01 -5.96 -1.89
N GLN A 130 -7.97 -5.55 -0.63
CA GLN A 130 -8.62 -6.21 0.50
C GLN A 130 -10.13 -6.38 0.33
N ASN A 131 -10.76 -5.56 -0.52
CA ASN A 131 -12.19 -5.68 -0.81
C ASN A 131 -12.53 -6.98 -1.55
N GLN A 132 -11.71 -7.37 -2.53
CA GLN A 132 -11.84 -8.64 -3.24
C GLN A 132 -11.47 -9.82 -2.35
N SER A 133 -10.39 -9.69 -1.61
CA SER A 133 -9.90 -10.69 -0.67
C SER A 133 -10.96 -11.01 0.40
N LEU A 134 -11.55 -10.00 1.04
CA LEU A 134 -12.64 -10.19 2.01
C LEU A 134 -13.86 -10.87 1.39
N LYS A 135 -14.24 -10.48 0.18
CA LYS A 135 -15.39 -11.12 -0.52
C LYS A 135 -15.17 -12.63 -0.68
N GLN A 136 -13.98 -13.02 -1.12
CA GLN A 136 -13.64 -14.44 -1.29
C GLN A 136 -13.59 -15.18 0.05
N TYR A 137 -13.02 -14.53 1.07
CA TYR A 137 -12.95 -15.08 2.42
C TYR A 137 -14.33 -15.29 3.03
N ALA A 138 -15.25 -14.34 2.90
CA ALA A 138 -16.62 -14.43 3.39
C ALA A 138 -17.39 -15.57 2.71
N MET A 139 -17.28 -15.68 1.38
CA MET A 139 -17.87 -16.79 0.61
C MET A 139 -17.35 -18.15 1.07
N LYS A 140 -16.04 -18.29 1.26
CA LYS A 140 -15.40 -19.54 1.71
C LYS A 140 -15.85 -19.95 3.11
N ASN A 141 -16.14 -18.99 3.98
CA ASN A 141 -16.48 -19.24 5.40
C ASN A 141 -17.98 -19.06 5.69
N ASN A 142 -18.83 -18.92 4.63
CA ASN A 142 -20.28 -18.89 4.72
C ASN A 142 -20.83 -17.81 5.66
N PHE A 143 -20.31 -16.57 5.55
CA PHE A 143 -20.91 -15.40 6.20
C PHE A 143 -21.13 -14.27 5.22
N ASP A 144 -22.18 -13.48 5.48
CA ASP A 144 -22.50 -12.26 4.73
C ASP A 144 -22.21 -11.01 5.56
N TYR A 145 -22.00 -9.88 4.91
CA TYR A 145 -21.73 -8.62 5.56
C TYR A 145 -22.24 -7.43 4.73
N GLN A 146 -22.54 -6.32 5.41
CA GLN A 146 -22.86 -5.05 4.77
C GLN A 146 -21.54 -4.29 4.54
N LYS A 147 -21.48 -3.52 3.43
CA LYS A 147 -20.29 -2.77 3.03
C LYS A 147 -20.48 -1.28 3.23
N LYS A 148 -19.51 -0.61 3.80
CA LYS A 148 -19.43 0.85 3.83
C LYS A 148 -18.04 1.28 3.37
N TYR A 149 -17.96 2.17 2.35
CA TYR A 149 -16.69 2.56 1.73
C TYR A 149 -16.21 3.92 2.24
N TYR A 150 -14.90 4.01 2.46
CA TYR A 150 -14.20 5.20 2.94
C TYR A 150 -13.04 5.54 2.01
N SER A 151 -12.60 6.80 2.04
CA SER A 151 -11.55 7.30 1.15
C SER A 151 -10.16 7.29 1.80
N SER A 152 -10.06 7.16 3.13
CA SER A 152 -8.79 7.15 3.85
C SER A 152 -8.79 6.22 5.06
N GLU A 153 -7.59 5.85 5.52
CA GLU A 153 -7.37 5.09 6.75
C GLU A 153 -7.90 5.84 7.99
N GLU A 154 -7.77 7.15 8.01
CA GLU A 154 -8.27 7.96 9.11
C GLU A 154 -9.81 7.90 9.20
N GLU A 155 -10.50 8.08 8.06
CA GLU A 155 -11.98 8.01 8.01
C GLU A 155 -12.49 6.64 8.46
N ILE A 156 -11.87 5.55 7.98
CA ILE A 156 -12.32 4.19 8.31
C ILE A 156 -12.07 3.85 9.78
N ASN A 157 -10.94 4.31 10.35
CA ASN A 157 -10.64 4.14 11.78
C ASN A 157 -11.60 4.94 12.66
N GLN A 158 -11.89 6.18 12.30
CA GLN A 158 -12.88 7.02 13.00
C GLN A 158 -14.27 6.37 12.96
N ALA A 159 -14.69 5.85 11.81
CA ALA A 159 -15.97 5.17 11.66
C ALA A 159 -16.07 3.92 12.55
N LEU A 160 -14.97 3.16 12.71
CA LEU A 160 -14.92 2.02 13.62
C LEU A 160 -15.06 2.47 15.07
N MET A 161 -14.32 3.50 15.49
CA MET A 161 -14.36 4.02 16.86
C MET A 161 -15.69 4.67 17.20
N ASN A 162 -16.34 5.31 16.22
CA ASN A 162 -17.66 5.94 16.36
C ASN A 162 -18.84 4.95 16.27
N HIS A 163 -18.59 3.64 16.19
CA HIS A 163 -19.61 2.61 16.00
C HIS A 163 -20.45 2.75 14.71
N GLU A 164 -19.93 3.41 13.70
CA GLU A 164 -20.59 3.52 12.39
C GLU A 164 -20.44 2.23 11.56
N VAL A 165 -19.41 1.44 11.86
CA VAL A 165 -19.17 0.09 11.36
C VAL A 165 -18.78 -0.82 12.52
N ASP A 166 -19.04 -2.11 12.39
CA ASP A 166 -18.71 -3.11 13.41
C ASP A 166 -17.24 -3.56 13.30
N MET A 167 -16.76 -3.62 12.06
CA MET A 167 -15.42 -4.08 11.71
C MET A 167 -14.86 -3.25 10.57
N ILE A 168 -13.55 -3.34 10.36
CA ILE A 168 -12.86 -2.82 9.18
C ILE A 168 -12.01 -3.92 8.55
N ALA A 169 -11.92 -3.96 7.23
CA ALA A 169 -11.02 -4.85 6.50
C ALA A 169 -9.99 -4.03 5.74
N VAL A 170 -8.73 -4.18 6.11
CA VAL A 170 -7.61 -3.38 5.64
C VAL A 170 -6.37 -4.24 5.41
N GLY A 171 -5.32 -3.67 4.84
CA GLY A 171 -4.03 -4.32 4.73
C GLY A 171 -3.30 -4.42 6.09
N SER A 172 -2.24 -5.21 6.12
CA SER A 172 -1.43 -5.41 7.33
C SER A 172 -0.29 -4.41 7.50
N LEU A 173 -0.08 -3.51 6.52
CA LEU A 173 0.97 -2.50 6.59
C LEU A 173 0.65 -1.40 7.62
N PRO A 174 -0.59 -0.85 7.69
CA PRO A 174 -0.94 0.11 8.73
C PRO A 174 -0.94 -0.54 10.11
N ILE A 175 -0.46 0.20 11.11
CA ILE A 175 -0.55 -0.20 12.52
C ILE A 175 -1.79 0.42 13.15
N HIS A 176 -2.72 -0.42 13.57
CA HIS A 176 -3.94 0.00 14.25
C HIS A 176 -3.81 -0.17 15.77
N SER A 177 -4.25 0.84 16.53
CA SER A 177 -4.31 0.81 18.00
C SER A 177 -5.75 0.71 18.49
N GLN A 178 -5.94 0.21 19.71
CA GLN A 178 -7.24 0.08 20.37
C GLN A 178 -8.24 -0.84 19.64
N VAL A 179 -7.72 -1.75 18.83
CA VAL A 179 -8.50 -2.75 18.10
C VAL A 179 -7.96 -4.14 18.35
N LYS A 180 -8.76 -5.16 18.03
CA LYS A 180 -8.33 -6.55 18.01
C LYS A 180 -8.57 -7.18 16.65
N VAL A 181 -7.71 -8.13 16.30
CA VAL A 181 -7.81 -8.90 15.05
C VAL A 181 -8.90 -9.96 15.20
N VAL A 182 -9.84 -10.00 14.26
CA VAL A 182 -10.87 -11.05 14.19
C VAL A 182 -10.69 -12.00 13.02
N ALA A 183 -9.93 -11.58 11.99
CA ALA A 183 -9.48 -12.47 10.92
C ALA A 183 -8.17 -11.95 10.29
N LYS A 184 -7.33 -12.88 9.83
CA LYS A 184 -6.10 -12.59 9.07
C LYS A 184 -5.95 -13.67 8.00
N PHE A 185 -5.89 -13.28 6.73
CA PHE A 185 -5.90 -14.21 5.59
C PHE A 185 -5.25 -13.60 4.37
N ASP A 186 -5.13 -14.38 3.30
CA ASP A 186 -4.76 -14.01 1.95
C ASP A 186 -3.47 -13.17 1.87
N PRO A 187 -2.30 -13.79 2.24
CA PRO A 187 -1.02 -13.11 2.04
C PRO A 187 -0.79 -12.89 0.55
N GLN A 188 -0.60 -11.62 0.16
CA GLN A 188 -0.34 -11.23 -1.21
C GLN A 188 0.99 -10.48 -1.32
N PRO A 189 1.78 -10.78 -2.34
CA PRO A 189 2.96 -10.00 -2.63
C PRO A 189 2.58 -8.59 -3.06
N PHE A 190 3.37 -7.61 -2.67
CA PHE A 190 3.30 -6.25 -3.19
C PHE A 190 4.60 -5.84 -3.87
N TYR A 191 4.47 -4.92 -4.81
CA TYR A 191 5.51 -4.59 -5.78
C TYR A 191 5.79 -3.10 -5.82
N ILE A 192 6.93 -2.73 -6.38
CA ILE A 192 7.14 -1.40 -6.93
C ILE A 192 6.40 -1.35 -8.26
N THR A 193 5.55 -0.34 -8.40
CA THR A 193 4.61 -0.22 -9.50
C THR A 193 4.82 1.10 -10.21
N VAL A 194 4.84 1.07 -11.53
CA VAL A 194 4.98 2.23 -12.42
C VAL A 194 3.75 2.36 -13.31
N LYS A 195 3.58 3.52 -13.96
CA LYS A 195 2.58 3.69 -15.00
C LYS A 195 2.82 2.71 -16.15
N GLU A 196 1.74 2.14 -16.72
CA GLU A 196 1.80 1.26 -17.90
C GLU A 196 2.66 1.89 -19.01
N GLY A 197 3.53 1.07 -19.59
CA GLY A 197 4.43 1.44 -20.69
C GLY A 197 5.68 2.22 -20.25
N ASN A 198 5.90 2.49 -18.95
CA ASN A 198 7.13 3.12 -18.49
C ASN A 198 8.26 2.09 -18.31
N GLN A 199 8.59 1.40 -19.42
CA GLN A 199 9.55 0.29 -19.41
C GLN A 199 10.95 0.72 -18.98
N VAL A 200 11.38 1.93 -19.36
CA VAL A 200 12.73 2.43 -19.01
C VAL A 200 12.91 2.54 -17.49
N LEU A 201 11.90 3.06 -16.79
CA LEU A 201 11.92 3.16 -15.33
C LEU A 201 11.83 1.78 -14.70
N LEU A 202 10.94 0.92 -15.20
CA LEU A 202 10.74 -0.43 -14.70
C LEU A 202 11.98 -1.31 -14.85
N ASP A 203 12.68 -1.23 -15.99
CA ASP A 203 13.93 -1.99 -16.22
C ASP A 203 15.01 -1.58 -15.20
N LYS A 204 15.22 -0.30 -14.96
CA LYS A 204 16.17 0.19 -13.95
C LYS A 204 15.82 -0.30 -12.53
N ILE A 205 14.50 -0.33 -12.19
CA ILE A 205 14.03 -0.88 -10.91
C ILE A 205 14.35 -2.38 -10.84
N ASN A 206 14.02 -3.14 -11.90
CA ASN A 206 14.24 -4.58 -11.94
C ASN A 206 15.73 -4.96 -11.89
N ASP A 207 16.58 -4.19 -12.58
CA ASP A 207 18.03 -4.38 -12.52
C ASP A 207 18.54 -4.18 -11.10
N ALA A 208 18.14 -3.09 -10.43
CA ALA A 208 18.53 -2.84 -9.05
C ALA A 208 18.00 -3.92 -8.08
N LEU A 209 16.74 -4.36 -8.24
CA LEU A 209 16.14 -5.41 -7.40
C LEU A 209 16.80 -6.78 -7.61
N THR A 210 17.50 -7.00 -8.72
CA THR A 210 18.24 -8.25 -8.96
C THR A 210 19.53 -8.31 -8.12
N GLU A 211 20.07 -7.13 -7.75
CA GLU A 211 21.31 -7.00 -6.98
C GLU A 211 21.08 -6.88 -5.45
N ILE A 212 19.84 -6.66 -5.01
CA ILE A 212 19.41 -6.55 -3.61
C ILE A 212 18.94 -7.91 -3.08
#